data_557f16edac5e2900a9229d9ec7890a47
#
_entry.id   557f16edac5e2900a9229d9ec7890a47
#
_cell.length_a   1.000
_cell.length_b   1.000
_cell.length_c   1.000
_cell.angle_alpha   90.00
_cell.angle_beta   90.00
_cell.angle_gamma   90.00
#
_symmetry.space_group_name_H-M   'P 1'
#
loop_
_entity.id
_entity.type
_entity.pdbx_description
1 polymer ?
#
loop_
_entity_poly.entity_id
_entity_poly.type
_entity_poly.pdbx_seq_one_letter_code
_entity_poly.pdbx_strand_id
1 'polypeptide(L)' 'MELPDAVDAIKFRMEQSGLTVKDLEPVIGRTNRVYEILGGRRPLTLRMIQGLHTKFGIPAESLLKQRVERG' A
#
# COMPACT_ATOMS: atom_id res chain seq x y z
N MET A 1 4.18 19.84 -8.02
CA MET A 1 3.53 18.54 -8.19
C MET A 1 4.04 17.55 -7.15
N GLU A 2 3.12 16.92 -6.47
CA GLU A 2 3.50 15.99 -5.42
C GLU A 2 3.71 14.60 -5.96
N LEU A 3 4.69 13.94 -5.40
CA LEU A 3 4.90 12.54 -5.74
C LEU A 3 3.81 11.70 -5.10
N PRO A 4 3.40 10.62 -5.77
CA PRO A 4 2.39 9.74 -5.18
C PRO A 4 2.93 9.11 -3.90
N ASP A 5 2.09 9.04 -2.90
CA ASP A 5 2.50 8.39 -1.67
C ASP A 5 2.27 6.89 -1.80
N ALA A 6 2.50 6.17 -0.69
CA ALA A 6 2.41 4.72 -0.71
C ALA A 6 1.03 4.22 -1.14
N VAL A 7 -0.01 4.91 -0.67
CA VAL A 7 -1.37 4.49 -1.00
C VAL A 7 -1.63 4.63 -2.49
N ASP A 8 -1.19 5.74 -3.06
CA ASP A 8 -1.36 5.95 -4.49
C ASP A 8 -0.62 4.89 -5.30
N ALA A 9 0.57 4.53 -4.85
CA ALA A 9 1.36 3.52 -5.54
C ALA A 9 0.66 2.16 -5.51
N ILE A 10 0.06 1.84 -4.37
CA ILE A 10 -0.65 0.58 -4.24
C ILE A 10 -1.88 0.57 -5.15
N LYS A 11 -2.64 1.65 -5.13
CA LYS A 11 -3.84 1.74 -5.96
C LYS A 11 -3.51 1.67 -7.45
N PHE A 12 -2.43 2.31 -7.82
CA PHE A 12 -1.99 2.29 -9.21
C PHE A 12 -1.65 0.86 -9.64
N ARG A 13 -0.93 0.14 -8.79
CA ARG A 13 -0.58 -1.24 -9.11
C ARG A 13 -1.80 -2.13 -9.16
N MET A 14 -2.76 -1.90 -8.27
CA MET A 14 -4.00 -2.66 -8.29
C MET A 14 -4.72 -2.50 -9.62
N GLU A 15 -4.75 -1.29 -10.09
CA GLU A 15 -5.40 -0.98 -11.36
C GLU A 15 -4.69 -1.64 -12.52
N GLN A 16 -3.38 -1.51 -12.55
CA GLN A 16 -2.58 -2.04 -13.65
C GLN A 16 -2.59 -3.56 -13.73
N SER A 17 -2.58 -4.20 -12.58
CA SER A 17 -2.48 -5.66 -12.52
C SER A 17 -3.81 -6.35 -12.23
N GLY A 18 -4.87 -5.58 -12.08
CA GLY A 18 -6.17 -6.17 -11.79
C GLY A 18 -6.25 -6.79 -10.42
N LEU A 19 -5.53 -6.22 -9.46
CA LEU A 19 -5.53 -6.75 -8.10
C LEU A 19 -6.75 -6.29 -7.34
N THR A 20 -7.24 -7.15 -6.47
CA THR A 20 -8.39 -6.85 -5.64
C THR A 20 -7.94 -6.75 -4.19
N VAL A 21 -8.88 -6.34 -3.32
CA VAL A 21 -8.61 -6.28 -1.90
C VAL A 21 -8.19 -7.66 -1.38
N LYS A 22 -8.79 -8.69 -1.91
CA LYS A 22 -8.44 -10.05 -1.49
C LYS A 22 -7.00 -10.40 -1.81
N ASP A 23 -6.49 -9.88 -2.90
CA ASP A 23 -5.10 -10.14 -3.27
C ASP A 23 -4.14 -9.49 -2.29
N LEU A 24 -4.56 -8.44 -1.64
CA LEU A 24 -3.72 -7.74 -0.68
C LEU A 24 -3.81 -8.33 0.73
N GLU A 25 -4.84 -9.11 0.99
CA GLU A 25 -5.03 -9.65 2.33
C GLU A 25 -3.85 -10.48 2.85
N PRO A 26 -3.25 -11.36 2.05
CA PRO A 26 -2.11 -12.13 2.54
C PRO A 26 -0.92 -11.28 2.95
N VAL A 27 -0.83 -10.09 2.39
CA VAL A 27 0.28 -9.19 2.67
C VAL A 27 -0.05 -8.21 3.79
N ILE A 28 -1.25 -7.68 3.76
CA ILE A 28 -1.64 -6.61 4.68
C ILE A 28 -2.40 -7.13 5.87
N GLY A 29 -3.36 -8.02 5.64
CA GLY A 29 -4.20 -8.53 6.71
C GLY A 29 -5.65 -8.56 6.28
N ARG A 30 -6.53 -8.60 7.26
CA ARG A 30 -7.95 -8.73 6.98
C ARG A 30 -8.47 -7.59 6.12
N THR A 31 -9.60 -7.81 5.50
CA THR A 31 -10.21 -6.84 4.61
C THR A 31 -10.30 -5.45 5.24
N ASN A 32 -10.72 -5.38 6.49
CA ASN A 32 -10.83 -4.09 7.17
C ASN A 32 -9.50 -3.36 7.23
N ARG A 33 -8.44 -4.10 7.50
CA ARG A 33 -7.12 -3.51 7.58
C ARG A 33 -6.70 -2.96 6.21
N VAL A 34 -7.02 -3.70 5.15
CA VAL A 34 -6.70 -3.25 3.80
C VAL A 34 -7.41 -1.93 3.51
N TYR A 35 -8.68 -1.84 3.85
CA TYR A 35 -9.43 -0.61 3.61
C TYR A 35 -8.87 0.55 4.44
N GLU A 36 -8.47 0.29 5.67
CA GLU A 36 -7.89 1.33 6.51
C GLU A 36 -6.62 1.90 5.89
N ILE A 37 -5.80 1.03 5.35
CA ILE A 37 -4.55 1.46 4.73
C ILE A 37 -4.82 2.20 3.43
N LEU A 38 -5.72 1.68 2.61
CA LEU A 38 -6.06 2.34 1.35
C LEU A 38 -6.76 3.66 1.56
N GLY A 39 -7.42 3.81 2.71
CA GLY A 39 -8.08 5.07 3.05
C GLY A 39 -7.16 6.07 3.73
N GLY A 40 -5.91 5.70 3.93
CA GLY A 40 -4.95 6.61 4.54
C GLY A 40 -5.10 6.74 6.05
N ARG A 41 -5.84 5.84 6.67
CA ARG A 41 -6.06 5.91 8.11
C ARG A 41 -4.98 5.22 8.93
N ARG A 42 -4.24 4.34 8.30
CA ARG A 42 -3.23 3.55 8.99
C ARG A 42 -1.99 3.46 8.12
N PRO A 43 -0.82 3.65 8.70
CA PRO A 43 0.41 3.55 7.91
C PRO A 43 0.79 2.11 7.64
N LEU A 44 1.59 1.92 6.61
CA LEU A 44 2.11 0.60 6.30
C LEU A 44 3.22 0.24 7.28
N THR A 45 3.26 -1.01 7.68
CA THR A 45 4.38 -1.49 8.47
C THR A 45 5.49 -1.92 7.54
N LEU A 46 6.69 -2.08 8.07
CA LEU A 46 7.82 -2.52 7.27
C LEU A 46 7.54 -3.87 6.63
N ARG A 47 6.89 -4.75 7.37
CA ARG A 47 6.56 -6.07 6.86
C ARG A 47 5.63 -5.97 5.66
N MET A 48 4.65 -5.08 5.73
CA MET A 48 3.74 -4.88 4.62
C MET A 48 4.47 -4.34 3.41
N ILE A 49 5.37 -3.40 3.63
CA ILE A 49 6.16 -2.82 2.55
C ILE A 49 6.98 -3.89 1.85
N GLN A 50 7.62 -4.76 2.62
CA GLN A 50 8.40 -5.83 2.06
C GLN A 50 7.53 -6.78 1.24
N GLY A 51 6.37 -7.12 1.77
CA GLY A 51 5.46 -8.01 1.07
C GLY A 51 4.94 -7.42 -0.23
N LEU A 52 4.55 -6.16 -0.18
CA LEU A 52 4.04 -5.50 -1.37
C LEU A 52 5.12 -5.38 -2.44
N HIS A 53 6.33 -5.08 -2.02
CA HIS A 53 7.43 -4.98 -2.95
C HIS A 53 7.76 -6.33 -3.58
N THR A 54 7.86 -7.35 -2.75
CA THR A 54 8.26 -8.68 -3.20
C THR A 54 7.18 -9.35 -4.04
N LYS A 55 5.95 -9.24 -3.59
CA LYS A 55 4.86 -9.98 -4.22
C LYS A 55 4.29 -9.28 -5.44
N PHE A 56 4.18 -7.98 -5.39
CA PHE A 56 3.53 -7.23 -6.46
C PHE A 56 4.48 -6.34 -7.25
N GLY A 57 5.75 -6.31 -6.88
CA GLY A 57 6.72 -5.52 -7.61
C GLY A 57 6.55 -4.03 -7.46
N ILE A 58 5.88 -3.58 -6.41
CA ILE A 58 5.74 -2.15 -6.18
C ILE A 58 7.08 -1.61 -5.68
N PRO A 59 7.58 -0.52 -6.28
CA PRO A 59 8.87 0.01 -5.86
C PRO A 59 8.91 0.33 -4.37
N ALA A 60 9.93 -0.16 -3.69
CA ALA A 60 10.05 0.09 -2.26
C ALA A 60 10.12 1.57 -1.95
N GLU A 61 10.75 2.33 -2.85
CA GLU A 61 10.83 3.78 -2.68
C GLU A 61 9.46 4.42 -2.52
N SER A 62 8.53 3.99 -3.37
CA SER A 62 7.18 4.54 -3.32
C SER A 62 6.48 4.17 -2.03
N LEU A 63 6.71 2.94 -1.56
CA LEU A 63 6.07 2.47 -0.34
C LEU A 63 6.63 3.15 0.90
N LEU A 64 7.87 3.59 0.84
CA LEU A 64 8.49 4.27 1.96
C LEU A 64 8.07 5.73 2.05
N LYS A 65 7.47 6.26 1.00
CA LYS A 65 7.02 7.64 1.00
C LYS A 65 5.62 7.74 1.55
N GLN A 66 5.46 7.34 2.77
CA GLN A 66 4.16 7.41 3.42
C GLN A 66 3.91 8.82 3.89
N ARG A 67 2.67 9.26 3.72
CA ARG A 67 2.28 10.56 4.23
C ARG A 67 2.11 10.43 5.72
N VAL A 68 3.00 11.05 6.46
CA VAL A 68 2.91 11.03 7.90
C VAL A 68 2.23 12.30 8.37
N GLU A 69 1.07 12.15 8.95
CA GLU A 69 0.37 13.30 9.51
C GLU A 69 0.97 13.63 10.85
N ARG A 70 1.60 14.73 10.89
CA ARG A 70 2.14 15.18 12.15
C ARG A 70 1.11 16.03 12.80
N GLY A 71 0.43 15.45 13.68
CA GLY A 71 -0.63 16.15 14.37
C GLY A 71 -0.11 17.25 15.23
#